data_add0add0346de86058ebcd294069cd76
#
_entry.id   add0add0346de86058ebcd294069cd76
#
_cell.length_a   1.000
_cell.length_b   1.000
_cell.length_c   1.000
_cell.angle_alpha   90.00
_cell.angle_beta   90.00
_cell.angle_gamma   90.00
#
_symmetry.space_group_name_H-M   'P 1'
#
loop_
_entity.id
_entity.type
_entity.pdbx_description
1 polymer ?
#
loop_
_entity_poly.entity_id
_entity_poly.type
_entity_poly.pdbx_seq_one_letter_code
_entity_poly.pdbx_strand_id
1 'polypeptide(L)'
;MTGSVSLSSNGGDVSFGNLSVGSGLALNAKNGDITGTVVGSYDGFAITSNVKKGESTLPDSKEGDEKTLDVTCNNGDVEVSFVEG
;
A
#
# COMPACT_ATOMS: atom_id res chain seq x y z
N MET A 1 -12.49 -11.27 -3.69
CA MET A 1 -13.11 -10.17 -2.97
C MET A 1 -13.16 -8.92 -3.82
N THR A 2 -14.27 -8.24 -3.82
CA THR A 2 -14.45 -7.02 -4.59
C THR A 2 -14.61 -5.84 -3.64
N GLY A 3 -14.26 -4.65 -4.10
CA GLY A 3 -14.36 -3.44 -3.32
C GLY A 3 -13.01 -2.98 -2.82
N SER A 4 -13.02 -2.01 -1.95
CA SER A 4 -11.80 -1.43 -1.42
C SER A 4 -11.48 -1.99 -0.04
N VAL A 5 -10.19 -2.01 0.27
CA VAL A 5 -9.69 -2.49 1.55
C VAL A 5 -8.94 -1.34 2.22
N SER A 6 -9.15 -1.17 3.49
CA SER A 6 -8.50 -0.11 4.25
C SER A 6 -7.88 -0.69 5.51
N LEU A 7 -6.60 -0.44 5.69
CA LEU A 7 -5.86 -0.88 6.87
C LEU A 7 -5.21 0.33 7.53
N SER A 8 -5.31 0.41 8.83
CA SER A 8 -4.68 1.51 9.54
C SER A 8 -4.12 1.03 10.87
N SER A 9 -3.05 1.69 11.29
CA SER A 9 -2.41 1.40 12.57
C SER A 9 -1.93 2.70 13.18
N ASN A 10 -2.10 2.82 14.46
CA ASN A 10 -1.77 4.05 15.18
C ASN A 10 -0.39 4.03 15.82
N GLY A 11 0.09 2.89 16.16
CA GLY A 11 1.39 2.78 16.81
C GLY A 11 1.96 1.39 16.71
N GLY A 12 1.94 0.82 15.52
CA GLY A 12 2.48 -0.50 15.29
C GLY A 12 2.63 -0.74 13.81
N ASP A 13 3.27 -1.82 13.47
CA ASP A 13 3.51 -2.18 12.08
C ASP A 13 2.24 -2.68 11.41
N VAL A 14 2.11 -2.36 10.15
CA VAL A 14 1.05 -2.94 9.33
C VAL A 14 1.69 -3.99 8.44
N SER A 15 1.21 -5.21 8.55
CA SER A 15 1.72 -6.28 7.71
C SER A 15 0.58 -7.11 7.16
N PHE A 16 0.75 -7.54 5.94
CA PHE A 16 -0.24 -8.39 5.28
C PHE A 16 0.47 -9.26 4.26
N GLY A 17 -0.14 -10.36 3.91
CA GLY A 17 0.40 -11.22 2.87
C GLY A 17 -0.65 -11.45 1.80
N ASN A 18 -0.21 -11.56 0.57
CA ASN A 18 -1.03 -11.94 -0.59
C ASN A 18 -2.45 -11.35 -0.55
N LEU A 19 -2.52 -10.03 -0.46
CA LEU A 19 -3.80 -9.34 -0.36
C LEU A 19 -4.31 -8.99 -1.74
N SER A 20 -5.49 -9.48 -2.04
CA SER A 20 -6.14 -9.22 -3.32
C SER A 20 -7.22 -8.17 -3.13
N VAL A 21 -7.18 -7.11 -3.93
CA VAL A 21 -8.16 -6.04 -3.84
C VAL A 21 -8.91 -5.91 -5.15
N GLY A 22 -10.16 -5.54 -5.05
CA GLY A 22 -11.02 -5.39 -6.22
C GLY A 22 -10.93 -4.02 -6.87
N SER A 23 -10.88 -2.97 -6.08
CA SER A 23 -10.86 -1.62 -6.62
C SER A 23 -9.80 -0.73 -6.00
N GLY A 24 -9.47 -0.91 -4.73
CA GLY A 24 -8.49 -0.04 -4.11
C GLY A 24 -8.02 -0.56 -2.77
N LEU A 25 -6.85 -0.08 -2.37
CA LEU A 25 -6.26 -0.42 -1.09
C LEU A 25 -5.73 0.85 -0.45
N ALA A 26 -6.12 1.10 0.78
CA ALA A 26 -5.64 2.22 1.54
C ALA A 26 -4.88 1.72 2.76
N LEU A 27 -3.66 2.19 2.91
CA LEU A 27 -2.80 1.82 4.02
C LEU A 27 -2.40 3.08 4.77
N ASN A 28 -2.51 3.03 6.08
CA ASN A 28 -2.21 4.20 6.91
C ASN A 28 -1.52 3.73 8.18
N ALA A 29 -0.31 4.21 8.40
CA ALA A 29 0.42 3.92 9.62
C ALA A 29 1.01 5.22 10.16
N LYS A 30 0.83 5.47 11.45
CA LYS A 30 1.39 6.67 12.07
C LYS A 30 2.82 6.44 12.54
N ASN A 31 3.03 5.36 13.26
CA ASN A 31 4.37 5.01 13.75
C ASN A 31 4.55 3.51 13.55
N GLY A 32 5.36 3.14 12.60
CA GLY A 32 5.60 1.75 12.30
C GLY A 32 5.76 1.54 10.81
N ASP A 33 6.19 0.36 10.45
CA ASP A 33 6.46 0.03 9.06
C ASP A 33 5.24 -0.62 8.42
N ILE A 34 5.12 -0.43 7.13
CA ILE A 34 4.10 -1.10 6.34
C ILE A 34 4.81 -2.11 5.46
N THR A 35 4.45 -3.37 5.63
CA THR A 35 5.02 -4.44 4.80
C THR A 35 3.92 -5.34 4.32
N GLY A 36 4.06 -5.86 3.11
CA GLY A 36 3.08 -6.79 2.61
C GLY A 36 3.24 -7.08 1.14
N THR A 37 2.37 -7.93 0.66
CA THR A 37 2.34 -8.34 -0.74
C THR A 37 0.93 -8.13 -1.29
N VAL A 38 0.85 -7.47 -2.42
CA VAL A 38 -0.41 -7.24 -3.10
C VAL A 38 -0.48 -8.15 -4.31
N VAL A 39 -1.59 -8.87 -4.43
CA VAL A 39 -1.81 -9.71 -5.59
C VAL A 39 -2.42 -8.85 -6.69
N GLY A 40 -1.72 -8.74 -7.80
CA GLY A 40 -2.18 -7.94 -8.92
C GLY A 40 -1.02 -7.35 -9.68
N SER A 41 -1.32 -6.82 -10.84
CA SER A 41 -0.31 -6.23 -11.69
C SER A 41 0.07 -4.84 -11.19
N TYR A 42 1.36 -4.63 -11.01
CA TYR A 42 1.88 -3.33 -10.58
C TYR A 42 1.43 -2.20 -11.51
N ASP A 43 1.43 -2.48 -12.80
CA ASP A 43 1.09 -1.47 -13.80
C ASP A 43 -0.37 -1.04 -13.75
N GLY A 44 -1.24 -1.89 -13.25
CA GLY A 44 -2.65 -1.59 -13.17
C GLY A 44 -3.05 -0.74 -11.96
N PHE A 45 -2.11 -0.45 -11.08
CA PHE A 45 -2.39 0.33 -9.87
C PHE A 45 -2.00 1.79 -10.05
N ALA A 46 -2.91 2.66 -9.67
CA ALA A 46 -2.57 4.07 -9.47
C ALA A 46 -2.08 4.19 -8.03
N ILE A 47 -0.81 4.52 -7.87
CA ILE A 47 -0.17 4.49 -6.56
C ILE A 47 0.08 5.91 -6.07
N THR A 48 -0.31 6.16 -4.84
CA THR A 48 0.03 7.40 -4.15
C THR A 48 0.67 7.03 -2.83
N SER A 49 1.88 7.48 -2.61
CA SER A 49 2.64 7.17 -1.41
C SER A 49 3.05 8.47 -0.74
N ASN A 50 2.74 8.58 0.53
CA ASN A 50 3.07 9.76 1.31
C ASN A 50 3.77 9.31 2.59
N VAL A 51 5.10 9.40 2.58
CA VAL A 51 5.93 9.01 3.71
C VAL A 51 6.64 10.25 4.21
N LYS A 52 6.40 10.64 5.45
CA LYS A 52 7.01 11.84 6.01
C LYS A 52 8.42 11.59 6.50
N LYS A 53 8.61 10.53 7.24
CA LYS A 53 9.93 10.16 7.76
C LYS A 53 10.14 8.68 7.52
N GLY A 54 11.04 8.35 6.62
CA GLY A 54 11.31 6.97 6.26
C GLY A 54 11.44 6.82 4.77
N GLU A 55 11.43 5.59 4.33
CA GLU A 55 11.60 5.26 2.94
C GLU A 55 10.44 4.44 2.43
N SER A 56 10.24 4.46 1.13
CA SER A 56 9.19 3.70 0.49
C SER A 56 9.74 3.04 -0.76
N THR A 57 9.36 1.79 -0.97
CA THR A 57 9.69 1.10 -2.21
C THR A 57 8.75 1.48 -3.33
N LEU A 58 7.71 2.23 -3.01
CA LEU A 58 6.72 2.66 -4.00
C LEU A 58 7.07 4.05 -4.52
N PRO A 59 6.66 4.36 -5.76
CA PRO A 59 6.81 5.72 -6.25
C PRO A 59 5.89 6.68 -5.50
N ASP A 60 6.26 7.97 -5.48
CA ASP A 60 5.43 8.97 -4.82
C ASP A 60 4.06 9.06 -5.45
N SER A 61 4.01 8.96 -6.77
CA SER A 61 2.75 8.88 -7.47
C SER A 61 2.95 8.14 -8.78
N LYS A 62 1.95 7.36 -9.13
CA LYS A 62 1.98 6.57 -10.34
C LYS A 62 0.56 6.46 -10.88
N GLU A 63 0.41 6.62 -12.15
CA GLU A 63 -0.88 6.46 -12.80
C GLU A 63 -1.19 5.00 -13.03
N GLY A 64 -2.46 4.66 -12.99
CA GLY A 64 -2.92 3.32 -13.25
C GLY A 64 -4.35 3.37 -13.74
N ASP A 65 -4.88 2.22 -14.13
CA ASP A 65 -6.18 2.16 -14.79
C ASP A 65 -7.31 1.62 -13.93
N GLU A 66 -7.07 0.52 -13.24
CA GLU A 66 -8.17 -0.21 -12.63
C GLU A 66 -8.28 -0.05 -11.13
N LYS A 67 -7.14 0.04 -10.47
CA LYS A 67 -7.11 0.00 -9.02
C LYS A 67 -6.30 1.15 -8.47
N THR A 68 -6.55 1.48 -7.21
CA THR A 68 -5.79 2.52 -6.55
C THR A 68 -5.10 1.96 -5.31
N LEU A 69 -3.93 2.49 -5.03
CA LEU A 69 -3.19 2.14 -3.83
C LEU A 69 -2.76 3.43 -3.15
N ASP A 70 -3.34 3.69 -2.01
CA ASP A 70 -2.97 4.84 -1.20
C ASP A 70 -2.19 4.38 0.02
N VAL A 71 -1.03 4.94 0.20
CA VAL A 71 -0.19 4.61 1.35
C VAL A 71 0.21 5.89 2.05
N THR A 72 -0.04 5.94 3.33
CA THR A 72 0.36 7.06 4.17
C THR A 72 1.13 6.53 5.36
N CYS A 73 2.35 7.00 5.55
CA CYS A 73 3.17 6.60 6.66
C CYS A 73 3.82 7.84 7.26
N ASN A 74 3.67 8.02 8.55
CA ASN A 74 4.22 9.20 9.22
C ASN A 74 5.67 8.96 9.67
N ASN A 75 5.91 7.85 10.34
CA ASN A 75 7.24 7.46 10.81
C ASN A 75 7.43 5.98 10.53
N GLY A 76 8.31 5.64 9.61
CA GLY A 76 8.58 4.25 9.29
C GLY A 76 8.78 4.05 7.82
N ASP A 77 9.04 2.83 7.43
CA ASP A 77 9.30 2.48 6.05
C ASP A 77 8.09 1.79 5.43
N VAL A 78 7.95 1.94 4.14
CA VAL A 78 6.90 1.27 3.38
C VAL A 78 7.57 0.29 2.44
N GLU A 79 7.18 -0.97 2.54
CA GLU A 79 7.74 -2.02 1.71
C GLU A 79 6.60 -2.90 1.22
N VAL A 80 6.15 -2.63 0.02
CA VAL A 80 5.04 -3.36 -0.58
C VAL A 80 5.52 -4.00 -1.87
N SER A 81 5.24 -5.28 -1.99
CA SER A 81 5.58 -6.05 -3.18
C SER A 81 4.32 -6.39 -3.96
N PHE A 82 4.48 -6.60 -5.25
CA PHE A 82 3.38 -6.98 -6.12
C PHE A 82 3.67 -8.33 -6.75
N VAL A 83 2.68 -9.19 -6.75
CA VAL A 83 2.77 -10.49 -7.41
C VAL A 83 1.56 -10.65 -8.31
N GLU A 84 1.75 -11.31 -9.42
CA GLU A 84 0.65 -11.61 -10.31
C GLU A 84 -0.07 -12.87 -9.82
N GLY A 85 -1.36 -12.77 -9.74
CA GLY A 85 -2.18 -13.87 -9.25
C GLY A 85 -2.69 -14.80 -10.32
#